data_d3bec00f071ac94b86fa876e0469a850
#
_entry.id   d3bec00f071ac94b86fa876e0469a850
#
_cell.length_a   1.000
_cell.length_b   1.000
_cell.length_c   1.000
_cell.angle_alpha   90.00
_cell.angle_beta   90.00
_cell.angle_gamma   90.00
#
_symmetry.space_group_name_H-M   'P 1'
#
loop_
_entity.id
_entity.type
_entity.pdbx_description
1 polymer ?
#
loop_
_entity_poly.entity_id
_entity_poly.type
_entity_poly.pdbx_seq_one_letter_code
_entity_poly.pdbx_strand_id
1 'polypeptide(L)'
;MLKALLVALVWLAASPAQAAPRVPVDDQEVLERLPLRARDPVGSELRALRAAALASPADPAAVEPLARRYFELAMAEGDPRYVGYAHAALAPWARADGSPAEIFVLRALLRQYRHDFDGALADLALAVQRDPRNEEAHAWRSAIYMVRADYPAAARECAALVPLADELQATGCSAYVEATTGRTRAAYARLLGTLERAPQAGAGARLWTHTRLAEMSARLGDAPAAERHFKAALALGVNDNFLLAAYADFLLEQRRPREIVALLKDWTRADTLLLRLALAERDLGLPEAARHAQILGERFAAEARRGERLHLAEEARYLLELRGDASAALAAAVENWRSQREPRDALILLEAARAARNSPAAAPVLDWLARSGFEHERMRRLAAELR
;
A
#
# COMPACT_ATOMS: atom_id res chain seq x y z
N MET A 1 -0.22 -65.79 28.34
CA MET A 1 0.44 -65.31 27.10
C MET A 1 -0.52 -64.91 25.95
N LEU A 2 -1.83 -64.89 26.16
CA LEU A 2 -2.84 -64.59 25.09
C LEU A 2 -3.36 -63.13 25.09
N LYS A 3 -2.99 -62.32 26.11
CA LYS A 3 -3.42 -60.89 26.22
C LYS A 3 -2.40 -59.90 25.61
N ALA A 4 -1.20 -60.33 25.24
CA ALA A 4 -0.19 -59.45 24.66
C ALA A 4 -0.26 -59.40 23.07
N LEU A 5 -1.01 -60.31 22.43
CA LEU A 5 -1.13 -60.35 20.97
C LEU A 5 -2.25 -59.47 20.42
N LEU A 6 -3.22 -59.05 21.25
CA LEU A 6 -4.38 -58.23 20.84
C LEU A 6 -4.09 -56.74 20.81
N VAL A 7 -3.01 -56.24 21.46
CA VAL A 7 -2.64 -54.84 21.48
C VAL A 7 -1.75 -54.47 20.27
N ALA A 8 -1.06 -55.44 19.67
CA ALA A 8 -0.18 -55.18 18.51
C ALA A 8 -0.91 -55.10 17.17
N LEU A 9 -2.18 -55.52 17.07
CA LEU A 9 -2.95 -55.49 15.81
C LEU A 9 -3.79 -54.20 15.58
N VAL A 10 -3.88 -53.31 16.59
CA VAL A 10 -4.68 -52.07 16.45
C VAL A 10 -3.84 -50.91 15.92
N TRP A 11 -2.52 -51.02 15.83
CA TRP A 11 -1.63 -49.95 15.39
C TRP A 11 -1.26 -49.95 13.89
N LEU A 12 -1.82 -50.88 13.09
CA LEU A 12 -1.48 -51.06 11.66
C LEU A 12 -2.56 -50.56 10.69
N ALA A 13 -3.62 -49.87 11.15
CA ALA A 13 -4.70 -49.42 10.30
C ALA A 13 -4.92 -47.88 10.24
N ALA A 14 -3.97 -47.07 10.68
CA ALA A 14 -4.03 -45.61 10.48
C ALA A 14 -3.01 -45.18 9.42
N SER A 15 -3.16 -45.65 8.19
CA SER A 15 -2.58 -44.98 7.03
C SER A 15 -3.25 -43.61 6.94
N PRO A 16 -2.50 -42.48 6.94
CA PRO A 16 -3.09 -41.19 6.65
C PRO A 16 -3.72 -41.31 5.25
N ALA A 17 -5.03 -41.18 5.15
CA ALA A 17 -5.68 -41.06 3.88
C ALA A 17 -5.12 -39.78 3.22
N GLN A 18 -4.13 -39.92 2.36
CA GLN A 18 -3.71 -38.83 1.48
C GLN A 18 -4.88 -38.58 0.54
N ALA A 19 -5.60 -37.48 0.77
CA ALA A 19 -6.61 -37.04 -0.17
C ALA A 19 -5.92 -36.79 -1.52
N ALA A 20 -6.22 -37.62 -2.50
CA ALA A 20 -5.74 -37.39 -3.87
C ALA A 20 -6.32 -36.07 -4.37
N PRO A 21 -5.52 -35.23 -5.06
CA PRO A 21 -6.03 -34.01 -5.65
C PRO A 21 -7.21 -34.34 -6.58
N ARG A 22 -8.33 -33.68 -6.39
CA ARG A 22 -9.45 -33.81 -7.34
C ARG A 22 -9.11 -33.03 -8.60
N VAL A 23 -9.07 -33.72 -9.73
CA VAL A 23 -8.91 -33.11 -11.05
C VAL A 23 -10.31 -32.99 -11.67
N PRO A 24 -10.72 -31.78 -12.13
CA PRO A 24 -12.00 -31.59 -12.82
C PRO A 24 -12.08 -32.47 -14.07
N VAL A 25 -13.27 -32.98 -14.39
CA VAL A 25 -13.50 -33.80 -15.59
C VAL A 25 -13.53 -32.93 -16.85
N ASP A 26 -14.02 -31.67 -16.72
CA ASP A 26 -14.03 -30.65 -17.76
C ASP A 26 -14.02 -29.23 -17.14
N ASP A 27 -13.84 -28.22 -18.00
CA ASP A 27 -13.76 -26.81 -17.60
C ASP A 27 -15.10 -26.23 -17.08
N GLN A 28 -16.22 -26.94 -17.23
CA GLN A 28 -17.55 -26.53 -16.76
C GLN A 28 -17.97 -27.25 -15.48
N GLU A 29 -17.16 -28.16 -14.96
CA GLU A 29 -17.44 -28.86 -13.74
C GLU A 29 -17.51 -27.88 -12.54
N VAL A 30 -18.67 -27.80 -11.90
CA VAL A 30 -18.86 -27.01 -10.67
C VAL A 30 -18.28 -27.78 -9.49
N LEU A 31 -17.08 -27.43 -9.07
CA LEU A 31 -16.37 -28.11 -7.97
C LEU A 31 -17.01 -27.79 -6.61
N GLU A 32 -17.48 -26.57 -6.41
CA GLU A 32 -18.13 -26.13 -5.18
C GLU A 32 -19.12 -25.00 -5.48
N ARG A 33 -20.27 -25.02 -4.84
CA ARG A 33 -21.21 -23.90 -4.78
C ARG A 33 -21.07 -23.22 -3.45
N LEU A 34 -20.37 -22.09 -3.41
CA LEU A 34 -20.27 -21.30 -2.20
C LEU A 34 -21.65 -20.75 -1.80
N PRO A 35 -22.05 -20.86 -0.52
CA PRO A 35 -23.29 -20.25 -0.06
C PRO A 35 -23.21 -18.75 -0.28
N LEU A 36 -24.06 -18.23 -1.18
CA LEU A 36 -24.22 -16.79 -1.34
C LEU A 36 -24.71 -16.23 -0.01
N ARG A 37 -23.92 -15.37 0.63
CA ARG A 37 -24.41 -14.57 1.75
C ARG A 37 -25.55 -13.71 1.19
N ALA A 38 -26.77 -13.99 1.61
CA ALA A 38 -28.01 -13.39 1.08
C ALA A 38 -28.04 -11.85 1.24
N ARG A 39 -27.08 -11.27 1.99
CA ARG A 39 -26.92 -9.85 2.26
C ARG A 39 -25.45 -9.44 2.24
N ASP A 40 -24.78 -9.66 1.12
CA ASP A 40 -23.47 -9.04 0.86
C ASP A 40 -23.69 -7.82 -0.03
N PRO A 41 -23.66 -6.58 0.52
CA PRO A 41 -23.88 -5.36 -0.23
C PRO A 41 -22.86 -5.19 -1.37
N VAL A 42 -21.57 -5.48 -1.09
CA VAL A 42 -20.48 -5.38 -2.07
C VAL A 42 -20.66 -6.39 -3.21
N GLY A 43 -20.98 -7.64 -2.87
CA GLY A 43 -21.25 -8.66 -3.89
C GLY A 43 -22.50 -8.34 -4.72
N SER A 44 -23.52 -7.71 -4.16
CA SER A 44 -24.71 -7.25 -4.88
C SER A 44 -24.39 -6.10 -5.83
N GLU A 45 -23.67 -5.10 -5.36
CA GLU A 45 -23.18 -3.97 -6.14
C GLU A 45 -22.33 -4.45 -7.32
N LEU A 46 -21.33 -5.29 -7.08
CA LEU A 46 -20.46 -5.83 -8.12
C LEU A 46 -21.22 -6.64 -9.16
N ARG A 47 -22.29 -7.38 -8.79
CA ARG A 47 -23.12 -8.09 -9.76
C ARG A 47 -23.86 -7.13 -10.67
N ALA A 48 -24.40 -6.04 -10.15
CA ALA A 48 -25.07 -5.02 -10.93
C ALA A 48 -24.11 -4.30 -11.89
N LEU A 49 -22.94 -3.89 -11.41
CA LEU A 49 -21.90 -3.24 -12.24
C LEU A 49 -21.38 -4.18 -13.35
N ARG A 50 -21.15 -5.47 -13.03
CA ARG A 50 -20.77 -6.47 -14.05
C ARG A 50 -21.84 -6.64 -15.12
N ALA A 51 -23.10 -6.72 -14.72
CA ALA A 51 -24.20 -6.85 -15.68
C ALA A 51 -24.28 -5.64 -16.63
N ALA A 52 -24.12 -4.42 -16.12
CA ALA A 52 -24.08 -3.19 -16.92
C ALA A 52 -22.90 -3.18 -17.90
N ALA A 53 -21.68 -3.49 -17.42
CA ALA A 53 -20.49 -3.53 -18.25
C ALA A 53 -20.56 -4.62 -19.34
N LEU A 54 -21.14 -5.79 -19.05
CA LEU A 54 -21.35 -6.86 -20.03
C LEU A 54 -22.39 -6.50 -21.09
N ALA A 55 -23.42 -5.73 -20.72
CA ALA A 55 -24.45 -5.29 -21.67
C ALA A 55 -23.91 -4.23 -22.67
N SER A 56 -22.92 -3.44 -22.26
CA SER A 56 -22.36 -2.35 -23.07
C SER A 56 -20.83 -2.24 -22.91
N PRO A 57 -20.06 -3.24 -23.36
CA PRO A 57 -18.62 -3.32 -23.10
C PRO A 57 -17.79 -2.23 -23.83
N ALA A 58 -18.35 -1.59 -24.83
CA ALA A 58 -17.74 -0.47 -25.56
C ALA A 58 -18.16 0.91 -25.02
N ASP A 59 -19.05 0.96 -24.03
CA ASP A 59 -19.49 2.20 -23.41
C ASP A 59 -18.64 2.49 -22.16
N PRO A 60 -17.86 3.59 -22.15
CA PRO A 60 -17.06 3.96 -20.97
C PRO A 60 -17.92 4.16 -19.71
N ALA A 61 -19.11 4.70 -19.85
CA ALA A 61 -20.02 4.96 -18.72
C ALA A 61 -20.52 3.67 -18.04
N ALA A 62 -20.54 2.56 -18.77
CA ALA A 62 -20.90 1.25 -18.22
C ALA A 62 -19.67 0.52 -17.59
N VAL A 63 -18.48 0.72 -18.13
CA VAL A 63 -17.25 -0.01 -17.73
C VAL A 63 -16.50 0.69 -16.60
N GLU A 64 -16.44 2.04 -16.63
CA GLU A 64 -15.71 2.85 -15.67
C GLU A 64 -16.12 2.54 -14.22
N PRO A 65 -17.41 2.53 -13.83
CA PRO A 65 -17.81 2.28 -12.45
C PRO A 65 -17.38 0.90 -11.93
N LEU A 66 -17.39 -0.12 -12.79
CA LEU A 66 -16.95 -1.46 -12.44
C LEU A 66 -15.42 -1.51 -12.17
N ALA A 67 -14.64 -0.93 -13.09
CA ALA A 67 -13.19 -0.92 -12.98
C ALA A 67 -12.75 -0.10 -11.75
N ARG A 68 -13.37 1.05 -11.51
CA ARG A 68 -13.15 1.90 -10.34
C ARG A 68 -13.45 1.15 -9.05
N ARG A 69 -14.61 0.49 -8.98
CA ARG A 69 -15.00 -0.27 -7.79
C ARG A 69 -14.02 -1.40 -7.47
N TYR A 70 -13.53 -2.10 -8.48
CA TYR A 70 -12.47 -3.09 -8.27
C TYR A 70 -11.18 -2.47 -7.75
N PHE A 71 -10.77 -1.33 -8.29
CA PHE A 71 -9.58 -0.65 -7.81
C PHE A 71 -9.73 -0.18 -6.34
N GLU A 72 -10.87 0.40 -5.99
CA GLU A 72 -11.18 0.79 -4.61
C GLU A 72 -11.11 -0.39 -3.64
N LEU A 73 -11.67 -1.54 -4.02
CA LEU A 73 -11.61 -2.77 -3.21
C LEU A 73 -10.17 -3.29 -3.09
N ALA A 74 -9.37 -3.21 -4.14
CA ALA A 74 -7.96 -3.57 -4.08
C ALA A 74 -7.20 -2.72 -3.05
N MET A 75 -7.45 -1.41 -3.02
CA MET A 75 -6.83 -0.49 -2.08
C MET A 75 -7.32 -0.67 -0.65
N ALA A 76 -8.63 -0.90 -0.47
CA ALA A 76 -9.24 -1.04 0.84
C ALA A 76 -8.90 -2.38 1.53
N GLU A 77 -8.87 -3.48 0.76
CA GLU A 77 -8.68 -4.84 1.29
C GLU A 77 -7.23 -5.35 1.15
N GLY A 78 -6.41 -4.69 0.32
CA GLY A 78 -5.06 -5.15 -0.02
C GLY A 78 -5.05 -6.45 -0.80
N ASP A 79 -6.14 -6.76 -1.53
CA ASP A 79 -6.27 -7.98 -2.33
C ASP A 79 -5.95 -7.70 -3.80
N PRO A 80 -4.79 -8.17 -4.32
CA PRO A 80 -4.34 -7.86 -5.68
C PRO A 80 -5.23 -8.47 -6.78
N ARG A 81 -6.10 -9.45 -6.45
CA ARG A 81 -7.03 -10.04 -7.41
C ARG A 81 -7.97 -9.01 -8.01
N TYR A 82 -8.39 -8.03 -7.21
CA TYR A 82 -9.25 -6.94 -7.69
C TYR A 82 -8.57 -6.07 -8.74
N VAL A 83 -7.25 -5.89 -8.70
CA VAL A 83 -6.51 -5.20 -9.76
C VAL A 83 -6.59 -5.98 -11.08
N GLY A 84 -6.48 -7.32 -11.02
CA GLY A 84 -6.69 -8.18 -12.19
C GLY A 84 -8.09 -8.05 -12.78
N TYR A 85 -9.13 -7.98 -11.94
CA TYR A 85 -10.51 -7.77 -12.40
C TYR A 85 -10.72 -6.38 -12.99
N ALA A 86 -10.15 -5.33 -12.40
CA ALA A 86 -10.20 -3.99 -12.97
C ALA A 86 -9.51 -3.93 -14.34
N HIS A 87 -8.33 -4.56 -14.46
CA HIS A 87 -7.61 -4.64 -15.72
C HIS A 87 -8.42 -5.40 -16.79
N ALA A 88 -9.05 -6.51 -16.44
CA ALA A 88 -9.91 -7.26 -17.35
C ALA A 88 -11.13 -6.44 -17.81
N ALA A 89 -11.74 -5.66 -16.92
CA ALA A 89 -12.84 -4.76 -17.26
C ALA A 89 -12.42 -3.68 -18.27
N LEU A 90 -11.18 -3.17 -18.17
CA LEU A 90 -10.63 -2.17 -19.08
C LEU A 90 -9.97 -2.76 -20.34
N ALA A 91 -9.98 -4.09 -20.54
CA ALA A 91 -9.32 -4.72 -21.68
C ALA A 91 -9.73 -4.13 -23.06
N PRO A 92 -11.01 -3.81 -23.34
CA PRO A 92 -11.41 -3.15 -24.59
C PRO A 92 -10.74 -1.80 -24.83
N TRP A 93 -10.33 -1.12 -23.77
CA TRP A 93 -9.75 0.22 -23.75
C TRP A 93 -8.22 0.23 -23.56
N ALA A 94 -7.58 -0.94 -23.51
CA ALA A 94 -6.16 -1.06 -23.20
C ALA A 94 -5.22 -0.30 -24.17
N ARG A 95 -5.65 -0.14 -25.44
CA ARG A 95 -4.89 0.51 -26.52
C ARG A 95 -5.69 1.62 -27.23
N ALA A 96 -6.80 2.07 -26.68
CA ALA A 96 -7.65 3.04 -27.32
C ALA A 96 -7.14 4.46 -27.05
N ASP A 97 -6.42 5.04 -28.02
CA ASP A 97 -5.95 6.44 -27.96
C ASP A 97 -7.12 7.45 -27.94
N GLY A 98 -8.31 7.01 -28.37
CA GLY A 98 -9.55 7.78 -28.33
C GLY A 98 -10.32 7.73 -27.02
N SER A 99 -9.78 7.12 -25.97
CA SER A 99 -10.46 6.97 -24.69
C SER A 99 -10.80 8.32 -24.04
N PRO A 100 -11.90 8.41 -23.27
CA PRO A 100 -12.19 9.58 -22.44
C PRO A 100 -11.20 9.68 -21.25
N ALA A 101 -11.19 10.86 -20.61
CA ALA A 101 -10.23 11.18 -19.56
C ALA A 101 -10.29 10.17 -18.40
N GLU A 102 -11.47 9.74 -17.97
CA GLU A 102 -11.72 8.83 -16.87
C GLU A 102 -11.10 7.45 -17.10
N ILE A 103 -11.13 6.97 -18.34
CA ILE A 103 -10.50 5.69 -18.70
C ILE A 103 -8.98 5.80 -18.66
N PHE A 104 -8.41 6.91 -19.11
CA PHE A 104 -6.96 7.14 -18.97
C PHE A 104 -6.55 7.22 -17.50
N VAL A 105 -7.34 7.88 -16.64
CA VAL A 105 -7.10 7.90 -15.19
C VAL A 105 -7.10 6.49 -14.64
N LEU A 106 -8.13 5.68 -14.88
CA LEU A 106 -8.19 4.30 -14.38
C LEU A 106 -7.01 3.43 -14.87
N ARG A 107 -6.63 3.56 -16.14
CA ARG A 107 -5.45 2.87 -16.67
C ARG A 107 -4.19 3.27 -15.90
N ALA A 108 -4.04 4.56 -15.62
CA ALA A 108 -2.94 5.09 -14.84
C ALA A 108 -2.94 4.55 -13.40
N LEU A 109 -4.11 4.44 -12.76
CA LEU A 109 -4.25 3.86 -11.43
C LEU A 109 -3.78 2.40 -11.37
N LEU A 110 -4.13 1.61 -12.37
CA LEU A 110 -3.68 0.22 -12.47
C LEU A 110 -2.18 0.10 -12.75
N ARG A 111 -1.62 1.03 -13.55
CA ARG A 111 -0.19 1.09 -13.83
C ARG A 111 0.61 1.51 -12.60
N GLN A 112 0.18 2.58 -11.90
CA GLN A 112 0.85 3.03 -10.69
C GLN A 112 0.83 1.96 -9.58
N TYR A 113 -0.27 1.21 -9.45
CA TYR A 113 -0.33 0.07 -8.52
C TYR A 113 0.75 -0.98 -8.82
N ARG A 114 1.10 -1.16 -10.09
CA ARG A 114 2.18 -2.05 -10.55
C ARG A 114 3.54 -1.36 -10.61
N HIS A 115 3.65 -0.15 -10.10
CA HIS A 115 4.84 0.72 -10.12
C HIS A 115 5.36 1.05 -11.54
N ASP A 116 4.52 0.91 -12.58
CA ASP A 116 4.77 1.47 -13.92
C ASP A 116 4.43 2.96 -13.91
N PHE A 117 5.27 3.74 -13.21
CA PHE A 117 5.04 5.18 -13.02
C PHE A 117 5.17 5.97 -14.33
N ASP A 118 6.06 5.58 -15.23
CA ASP A 118 6.22 6.27 -16.52
C ASP A 118 4.99 6.06 -17.39
N GLY A 119 4.47 4.84 -17.48
CA GLY A 119 3.22 4.55 -18.18
C GLY A 119 2.01 5.22 -17.54
N ALA A 120 1.96 5.27 -16.20
CA ALA A 120 0.90 5.97 -15.49
C ALA A 120 0.91 7.48 -15.76
N LEU A 121 2.08 8.12 -15.70
CA LEU A 121 2.21 9.55 -16.03
C LEU A 121 1.86 9.86 -17.49
N ALA A 122 2.16 8.95 -18.42
CA ALA A 122 1.77 9.10 -19.84
C ALA A 122 0.23 9.07 -20.00
N ASP A 123 -0.45 8.09 -19.36
CA ASP A 123 -1.91 8.04 -19.38
C ASP A 123 -2.55 9.27 -18.70
N LEU A 124 -2.03 9.70 -17.56
CA LEU A 124 -2.52 10.91 -16.88
C LEU A 124 -2.27 12.19 -17.72
N ALA A 125 -1.20 12.25 -18.49
CA ALA A 125 -0.98 13.35 -19.41
C ALA A 125 -2.06 13.39 -20.50
N LEU A 126 -2.46 12.23 -21.05
CA LEU A 126 -3.57 12.13 -21.98
C LEU A 126 -4.91 12.50 -21.31
N ALA A 127 -5.13 12.10 -20.07
CA ALA A 127 -6.33 12.51 -19.32
C ALA A 127 -6.41 14.04 -19.19
N VAL A 128 -5.33 14.71 -18.79
CA VAL A 128 -5.26 16.19 -18.70
C VAL A 128 -5.38 16.86 -20.06
N GLN A 129 -4.85 16.25 -21.12
CA GLN A 129 -5.02 16.77 -22.48
C GLN A 129 -6.48 16.72 -22.93
N ARG A 130 -7.25 15.69 -22.54
CA ARG A 130 -8.69 15.54 -22.85
C ARG A 130 -9.54 16.44 -21.99
N ASP A 131 -9.23 16.50 -20.71
CA ASP A 131 -9.89 17.36 -19.73
C ASP A 131 -8.85 18.06 -18.84
N PRO A 132 -8.48 19.31 -19.17
CA PRO A 132 -7.53 20.09 -18.35
C PRO A 132 -8.05 20.41 -16.93
N ARG A 133 -9.32 20.18 -16.65
CA ARG A 133 -9.94 20.37 -15.35
C ARG A 133 -10.11 19.06 -14.56
N ASN A 134 -9.55 17.96 -15.05
CA ASN A 134 -9.63 16.67 -14.38
C ASN A 134 -8.80 16.70 -13.09
N GLU A 135 -9.50 16.94 -12.00
CA GLU A 135 -8.92 17.01 -10.64
C GLU A 135 -8.16 15.74 -10.26
N GLU A 136 -8.77 14.58 -10.51
CA GLU A 136 -8.19 13.28 -10.17
C GLU A 136 -6.86 13.04 -10.90
N ALA A 137 -6.78 13.42 -12.19
CA ALA A 137 -5.55 13.29 -12.96
C ALA A 137 -4.41 14.14 -12.37
N HIS A 138 -4.67 15.39 -11.98
CA HIS A 138 -3.69 16.25 -11.33
C HIS A 138 -3.26 15.71 -9.96
N ALA A 139 -4.21 15.21 -9.15
CA ALA A 139 -3.93 14.63 -7.85
C ALA A 139 -3.01 13.40 -7.96
N TRP A 140 -3.31 12.49 -8.90
CA TRP A 140 -2.48 11.29 -9.11
C TRP A 140 -1.11 11.60 -9.72
N ARG A 141 -1.02 12.58 -10.62
CA ARG A 141 0.29 13.04 -11.11
C ARG A 141 1.15 13.57 -9.97
N SER A 142 0.57 14.39 -9.10
CA SER A 142 1.27 14.87 -7.90
C SER A 142 1.74 13.70 -7.03
N ALA A 143 0.87 12.73 -6.74
CA ALA A 143 1.21 11.55 -5.92
C ALA A 143 2.37 10.76 -6.53
N ILE A 144 2.35 10.49 -7.85
CA ILE A 144 3.43 9.75 -8.53
C ILE A 144 4.74 10.55 -8.51
N TYR A 145 4.69 11.87 -8.73
CA TYR A 145 5.88 12.71 -8.63
C TYR A 145 6.47 12.73 -7.21
N MET A 146 5.61 12.69 -6.16
CA MET A 146 6.06 12.54 -4.78
C MET A 146 6.80 11.22 -4.56
N VAL A 147 6.25 10.09 -5.04
CA VAL A 147 6.89 8.75 -4.97
C VAL A 147 8.25 8.77 -5.69
N ARG A 148 8.38 9.50 -6.79
CA ARG A 148 9.62 9.62 -7.56
C ARG A 148 10.59 10.67 -7.03
N ALA A 149 10.23 11.37 -5.96
CA ALA A 149 10.97 12.50 -5.39
C ALA A 149 11.18 13.67 -6.39
N ASP A 150 10.27 13.84 -7.37
CA ASP A 150 10.20 15.03 -8.24
C ASP A 150 9.27 16.07 -7.62
N TYR A 151 9.71 16.68 -6.53
CA TYR A 151 8.93 17.66 -5.78
C TYR A 151 8.54 18.91 -6.56
N PRO A 152 9.39 19.44 -7.49
CA PRO A 152 8.99 20.55 -8.34
C PRO A 152 7.82 20.19 -9.26
N ALA A 153 7.79 18.99 -9.83
CA ALA A 153 6.67 18.52 -10.64
C ALA A 153 5.41 18.34 -9.79
N ALA A 154 5.54 17.68 -8.62
CA ALA A 154 4.43 17.53 -7.68
C ALA A 154 3.82 18.89 -7.29
N ALA A 155 4.65 19.90 -6.98
CA ALA A 155 4.20 21.24 -6.64
C ALA A 155 3.42 21.91 -7.78
N ARG A 156 3.81 21.72 -9.04
CA ARG A 156 3.05 22.24 -10.19
C ARG A 156 1.65 21.62 -10.29
N GLU A 157 1.55 20.32 -10.07
CA GLU A 157 0.24 19.65 -10.05
C GLU A 157 -0.63 20.10 -8.87
N CYS A 158 -0.04 20.29 -7.68
CA CYS A 158 -0.78 20.85 -6.55
C CYS A 158 -1.27 22.29 -6.82
N ALA A 159 -0.49 23.10 -7.54
CA ALA A 159 -0.93 24.43 -7.96
C ALA A 159 -2.10 24.36 -8.96
N ALA A 160 -2.10 23.38 -9.86
CA ALA A 160 -3.22 23.15 -10.79
C ALA A 160 -4.51 22.73 -10.05
N LEU A 161 -4.41 22.07 -8.91
CA LEU A 161 -5.58 21.69 -8.09
C LEU A 161 -6.27 22.86 -7.40
N VAL A 162 -5.58 23.99 -7.16
CA VAL A 162 -6.17 25.14 -6.41
C VAL A 162 -7.51 25.63 -6.99
N PRO A 163 -7.69 25.80 -8.31
CA PRO A 163 -8.98 26.22 -8.88
C PRO A 163 -9.96 25.05 -9.12
N LEU A 164 -9.58 23.80 -8.85
CA LEU A 164 -10.34 22.60 -9.22
C LEU A 164 -10.91 21.88 -8.00
N ALA A 165 -10.09 21.68 -6.98
CA ALA A 165 -10.38 20.90 -5.78
C ALA A 165 -10.91 21.80 -4.64
N ASP A 166 -11.45 21.17 -3.59
CA ASP A 166 -11.75 21.90 -2.36
C ASP A 166 -10.46 22.38 -1.65
N GLU A 167 -10.64 23.38 -0.73
CA GLU A 167 -9.50 24.00 -0.01
C GLU A 167 -8.66 22.95 0.76
N LEU A 168 -9.30 21.96 1.38
CA LEU A 168 -8.59 20.94 2.15
C LEU A 168 -7.71 20.07 1.28
N GLN A 169 -8.21 19.66 0.14
CA GLN A 169 -7.51 18.79 -0.82
C GLN A 169 -6.34 19.54 -1.49
N ALA A 170 -6.56 20.76 -1.97
CA ALA A 170 -5.52 21.60 -2.56
C ALA A 170 -4.42 21.97 -1.53
N THR A 171 -4.83 22.33 -0.30
CA THR A 171 -3.88 22.59 0.80
C THR A 171 -3.14 21.32 1.20
N GLY A 172 -3.81 20.19 1.26
CA GLY A 172 -3.21 18.90 1.58
C GLY A 172 -2.09 18.53 0.61
N CYS A 173 -2.36 18.65 -0.69
CA CYS A 173 -1.38 18.41 -1.73
C CYS A 173 -0.11 19.26 -1.51
N SER A 174 -0.25 20.57 -1.43
CA SER A 174 0.88 21.48 -1.28
C SER A 174 1.60 21.32 0.07
N ALA A 175 0.86 21.07 1.16
CA ALA A 175 1.43 20.83 2.48
C ALA A 175 2.28 19.54 2.52
N TYR A 176 1.86 18.49 1.80
CA TYR A 176 2.65 17.26 1.73
C TYR A 176 3.98 17.46 1.01
N VAL A 177 4.00 18.20 -0.11
CA VAL A 177 5.23 18.60 -0.80
C VAL A 177 6.13 19.42 0.14
N GLU A 178 5.59 20.45 0.79
CA GLU A 178 6.34 21.32 1.70
C GLU A 178 6.91 20.57 2.90
N ALA A 179 6.11 19.71 3.52
CA ALA A 179 6.57 18.88 4.64
C ALA A 179 7.69 17.92 4.23
N THR A 180 7.71 17.46 2.98
CA THR A 180 8.76 16.58 2.46
C THR A 180 10.00 17.35 2.04
N THR A 181 9.89 18.66 1.86
CA THR A 181 10.99 19.56 1.44
C THR A 181 11.45 20.51 2.56
N GLY A 182 11.47 20.06 3.81
CA GLY A 182 12.08 20.75 4.95
C GLY A 182 11.22 21.86 5.58
N ARG A 183 9.91 21.90 5.33
CA ARG A 183 8.99 22.89 5.90
C ARG A 183 7.86 22.25 6.71
N THR A 184 8.17 21.15 7.43
CA THR A 184 7.18 20.32 8.10
C THR A 184 6.31 21.12 9.09
N ARG A 185 6.90 21.98 9.91
CA ARG A 185 6.15 22.75 10.93
C ARG A 185 5.14 23.72 10.32
N ALA A 186 5.54 24.45 9.27
CA ALA A 186 4.65 25.38 8.58
C ALA A 186 3.52 24.67 7.83
N ALA A 187 3.87 23.57 7.15
CA ALA A 187 2.92 22.72 6.45
C ALA A 187 1.89 22.11 7.39
N TYR A 188 2.33 21.61 8.54
CA TYR A 188 1.46 21.08 9.59
C TYR A 188 0.46 22.12 10.08
N ALA A 189 0.94 23.31 10.49
CA ALA A 189 0.08 24.35 11.00
C ALA A 189 -0.96 24.80 9.97
N ARG A 190 -0.55 24.96 8.71
CA ARG A 190 -1.47 25.37 7.63
C ARG A 190 -2.51 24.29 7.36
N LEU A 191 -2.11 23.02 7.23
CA LEU A 191 -3.03 21.93 6.95
C LEU A 191 -4.01 21.68 8.10
N LEU A 192 -3.54 21.77 9.35
CA LEU A 192 -4.39 21.68 10.54
C LEU A 192 -5.45 22.78 10.55
N GLY A 193 -5.05 24.04 10.35
CA GLY A 193 -6.01 25.16 10.29
C GLY A 193 -7.02 25.04 9.15
N THR A 194 -6.63 24.46 8.00
CA THR A 194 -7.57 24.20 6.91
C THR A 194 -8.54 23.08 7.27
N LEU A 195 -8.08 22.00 7.90
CA LEU A 195 -8.95 20.91 8.37
C LEU A 195 -10.00 21.43 9.38
N GLU A 196 -9.61 22.30 10.30
CA GLU A 196 -10.52 22.89 11.29
C GLU A 196 -11.62 23.74 10.65
N ARG A 197 -11.32 24.41 9.52
CA ARG A 197 -12.32 25.18 8.75
C ARG A 197 -13.19 24.31 7.83
N ALA A 198 -12.84 23.04 7.63
CA ALA A 198 -13.53 22.12 6.73
C ALA A 198 -14.22 20.95 7.47
N PRO A 199 -15.11 21.19 8.47
CA PRO A 199 -15.71 20.12 9.27
C PRO A 199 -16.61 19.18 8.44
N GLN A 200 -17.10 19.66 7.28
CA GLN A 200 -17.99 18.92 6.37
C GLN A 200 -17.22 18.20 5.24
N ALA A 201 -15.89 18.24 5.24
CA ALA A 201 -15.10 17.53 4.25
C ALA A 201 -15.40 16.03 4.27
N GLY A 202 -15.40 15.40 3.09
CA GLY A 202 -15.67 13.98 2.93
C GLY A 202 -14.72 13.09 3.75
N ALA A 203 -15.19 11.90 4.14
CA ALA A 203 -14.43 10.98 4.99
C ALA A 203 -13.06 10.64 4.42
N GLY A 204 -12.93 10.43 3.10
CA GLY A 204 -11.66 10.13 2.43
C GLY A 204 -10.65 11.29 2.55
N ALA A 205 -11.07 12.53 2.28
CA ALA A 205 -10.22 13.72 2.41
C ALA A 205 -9.77 13.92 3.86
N ARG A 206 -10.67 13.75 4.82
CA ARG A 206 -10.35 13.83 6.26
C ARG A 206 -9.40 12.74 6.71
N LEU A 207 -9.61 11.49 6.26
CA LEU A 207 -8.74 10.36 6.56
C LEU A 207 -7.32 10.65 6.07
N TRP A 208 -7.18 11.01 4.81
CA TRP A 208 -5.89 11.33 4.21
C TRP A 208 -5.21 12.48 4.96
N THR A 209 -5.95 13.56 5.24
CA THR A 209 -5.44 14.73 5.96
C THR A 209 -4.96 14.38 7.37
N HIS A 210 -5.76 13.65 8.14
CA HIS A 210 -5.36 13.22 9.48
C HIS A 210 -4.13 12.31 9.44
N THR A 211 -4.04 11.40 8.47
CA THR A 211 -2.86 10.55 8.30
C THR A 211 -1.60 11.37 8.04
N ARG A 212 -1.66 12.38 7.14
CA ARG A 212 -0.52 13.28 6.87
C ARG A 212 -0.16 14.13 8.08
N LEU A 213 -1.14 14.66 8.80
CA LEU A 213 -0.90 15.41 10.06
C LEU A 213 -0.24 14.52 11.12
N ALA A 214 -0.65 13.26 11.24
CA ALA A 214 -0.04 12.30 12.13
C ALA A 214 1.44 12.06 11.80
N GLU A 215 1.76 11.80 10.53
CA GLU A 215 3.14 11.63 10.08
C GLU A 215 4.00 12.88 10.29
N MET A 216 3.45 14.06 10.01
CA MET A 216 4.13 15.34 10.28
C MET A 216 4.41 15.54 11.76
N SER A 217 3.42 15.27 12.63
CA SER A 217 3.56 15.36 14.08
C SER A 217 4.62 14.41 14.63
N ALA A 218 4.61 13.15 14.17
CA ALA A 218 5.62 12.17 14.56
C ALA A 218 7.04 12.64 14.19
N ARG A 219 7.23 13.19 12.99
CA ARG A 219 8.52 13.74 12.55
C ARG A 219 8.95 14.97 13.37
N LEU A 220 8.00 15.77 13.81
CA LEU A 220 8.26 16.93 14.70
C LEU A 220 8.52 16.52 16.14
N GLY A 221 8.44 15.23 16.49
CA GLY A 221 8.62 14.72 17.86
C GLY A 221 7.39 14.85 18.74
N ASP A 222 6.25 15.27 18.21
CA ASP A 222 4.99 15.37 18.94
C ASP A 222 4.16 14.07 18.82
N ALA A 223 4.61 13.04 19.56
CA ALA A 223 3.95 11.75 19.57
C ALA A 223 2.49 11.81 20.06
N PRO A 224 2.11 12.61 21.06
CA PRO A 224 0.71 12.78 21.44
C PRO A 224 -0.16 13.36 20.32
N ALA A 225 0.32 14.35 19.56
CA ALA A 225 -0.42 14.90 18.43
C ALA A 225 -0.53 13.86 17.30
N ALA A 226 0.54 13.15 16.99
CA ALA A 226 0.53 12.07 16.00
C ALA A 226 -0.54 11.02 16.32
N GLU A 227 -0.58 10.55 17.57
CA GLU A 227 -1.57 9.55 17.99
C GLU A 227 -3.01 10.07 17.92
N ARG A 228 -3.26 11.33 18.31
CA ARG A 228 -4.59 11.96 18.17
C ARG A 228 -5.05 11.93 16.73
N HIS A 229 -4.20 12.30 15.80
CA HIS A 229 -4.53 12.29 14.37
C HIS A 229 -4.74 10.89 13.83
N PHE A 230 -3.90 9.91 14.14
CA PHE A 230 -4.13 8.51 13.75
C PHE A 230 -5.48 7.99 14.27
N LYS A 231 -5.80 8.23 15.54
CA LYS A 231 -7.07 7.82 16.12
C LYS A 231 -8.26 8.54 15.50
N ALA A 232 -8.13 9.83 15.14
CA ALA A 232 -9.16 10.56 14.43
C ALA A 232 -9.39 9.99 13.02
N ALA A 233 -8.34 9.60 12.30
CA ALA A 233 -8.46 8.92 11.01
C ALA A 233 -9.17 7.57 11.14
N LEU A 234 -8.79 6.74 12.10
CA LEU A 234 -9.43 5.44 12.37
C LEU A 234 -10.91 5.57 12.76
N ALA A 235 -11.26 6.61 13.51
CA ALA A 235 -12.64 6.87 13.94
C ALA A 235 -13.61 7.21 12.79
N LEU A 236 -13.09 7.49 11.58
CA LEU A 236 -13.91 7.66 10.38
C LEU A 236 -14.50 6.34 9.87
N GLY A 237 -14.03 5.19 10.35
CA GLY A 237 -14.57 3.88 10.00
C GLY A 237 -14.31 3.45 8.56
N VAL A 238 -13.38 4.12 7.86
CA VAL A 238 -12.96 3.77 6.50
C VAL A 238 -11.73 2.87 6.57
N ASN A 239 -11.80 1.71 5.91
CA ASN A 239 -10.64 0.82 5.79
C ASN A 239 -9.62 1.43 4.83
N ASP A 240 -8.41 1.60 5.30
CA ASP A 240 -7.30 2.12 4.50
C ASP A 240 -5.98 1.47 4.95
N ASN A 241 -5.37 0.72 4.04
CA ASN A 241 -4.13 -0.02 4.34
C ASN A 241 -2.96 0.92 4.64
N PHE A 242 -2.93 2.10 4.01
CA PHE A 242 -1.86 3.06 4.25
C PHE A 242 -1.94 3.63 5.67
N LEU A 243 -3.14 4.03 6.11
CA LEU A 243 -3.38 4.49 7.49
C LEU A 243 -2.97 3.42 8.51
N LEU A 244 -3.43 2.18 8.32
CA LEU A 244 -3.13 1.06 9.23
C LEU A 244 -1.62 0.80 9.30
N ALA A 245 -0.92 0.80 8.16
CA ALA A 245 0.52 0.62 8.09
C ALA A 245 1.27 1.78 8.77
N ALA A 246 0.89 3.03 8.50
CA ALA A 246 1.52 4.21 9.09
C ALA A 246 1.33 4.25 10.61
N TYR A 247 0.13 3.91 11.10
CA TYR A 247 -0.11 3.86 12.55
C TYR A 247 0.64 2.69 13.20
N ALA A 248 0.70 1.54 12.56
CA ALA A 248 1.50 0.41 13.06
C ALA A 248 3.00 0.75 13.11
N ASP A 249 3.54 1.43 12.12
CA ASP A 249 4.94 1.89 12.13
C ASP A 249 5.19 2.90 13.27
N PHE A 250 4.28 3.85 13.48
CA PHE A 250 4.33 4.75 14.63
C PHE A 250 4.31 3.98 15.96
N LEU A 251 3.44 2.97 16.11
CA LEU A 251 3.38 2.15 17.32
C LEU A 251 4.64 1.30 17.53
N LEU A 252 5.28 0.80 16.46
CA LEU A 252 6.59 0.13 16.54
C LEU A 252 7.66 1.08 17.07
N GLU A 253 7.72 2.30 16.57
CA GLU A 253 8.65 3.34 17.06
C GLU A 253 8.41 3.69 18.53
N GLN A 254 7.15 3.68 18.98
CA GLN A 254 6.77 3.90 20.37
C GLN A 254 6.93 2.65 21.26
N ARG A 255 7.41 1.51 20.72
CA ARG A 255 7.56 0.22 21.42
C ARG A 255 6.25 -0.30 22.02
N ARG A 256 5.17 -0.19 21.27
CA ARG A 256 3.80 -0.60 21.68
C ARG A 256 3.26 -1.75 20.82
N PRO A 257 3.98 -2.92 20.78
CA PRO A 257 3.62 -4.01 19.86
C PRO A 257 2.27 -4.67 20.17
N ARG A 258 1.79 -4.66 21.43
CA ARG A 258 0.48 -5.23 21.79
C ARG A 258 -0.68 -4.54 21.06
N GLU A 259 -0.57 -3.24 20.84
CA GLU A 259 -1.61 -2.48 20.15
C GLU A 259 -1.60 -2.76 18.65
N ILE A 260 -0.44 -3.05 18.07
CA ILE A 260 -0.33 -3.48 16.67
C ILE A 260 -1.02 -4.84 16.47
N VAL A 261 -0.80 -5.80 17.36
CA VAL A 261 -1.48 -7.10 17.29
C VAL A 261 -2.99 -6.92 17.38
N ALA A 262 -3.48 -6.08 18.30
CA ALA A 262 -4.91 -5.79 18.41
C ALA A 262 -5.47 -5.11 17.14
N LEU A 263 -4.69 -4.23 16.50
CA LEU A 263 -5.09 -3.49 15.29
C LEU A 263 -5.09 -4.38 14.04
N LEU A 264 -4.10 -5.27 13.90
CA LEU A 264 -3.79 -5.94 12.62
C LEU A 264 -4.08 -7.45 12.59
N LYS A 265 -4.54 -8.09 13.67
CA LYS A 265 -4.76 -9.55 13.74
C LYS A 265 -5.62 -10.13 12.60
N ASP A 266 -6.55 -9.35 12.07
CA ASP A 266 -7.48 -9.76 11.01
C ASP A 266 -7.01 -9.35 9.59
N TRP A 267 -5.82 -8.69 9.48
CA TRP A 267 -5.30 -8.12 8.23
C TRP A 267 -4.17 -8.95 7.61
N THR A 268 -4.22 -10.27 7.73
CA THR A 268 -3.15 -11.17 7.27
C THR A 268 -3.08 -11.37 5.75
N ARG A 269 -4.03 -10.80 4.99
CA ARG A 269 -4.04 -10.90 3.52
C ARG A 269 -3.13 -9.86 2.85
N ALA A 270 -3.02 -8.67 3.43
CA ALA A 270 -2.19 -7.59 2.93
C ALA A 270 -0.75 -7.73 3.46
N ASP A 271 0.21 -7.95 2.60
CA ASP A 271 1.62 -8.22 2.98
C ASP A 271 2.23 -7.06 3.76
N THR A 272 1.89 -5.83 3.38
CA THR A 272 2.28 -4.61 4.11
C THR A 272 1.85 -4.65 5.57
N LEU A 273 0.63 -5.09 5.87
CA LEU A 273 0.10 -5.17 7.23
C LEU A 273 0.58 -6.43 7.96
N LEU A 274 0.65 -7.56 7.25
CA LEU A 274 1.17 -8.82 7.80
C LEU A 274 2.63 -8.68 8.27
N LEU A 275 3.45 -7.92 7.55
CA LEU A 275 4.83 -7.65 7.97
C LEU A 275 4.86 -6.93 9.31
N ARG A 276 4.07 -5.89 9.50
CA ARG A 276 4.01 -5.13 10.76
C ARG A 276 3.46 -5.95 11.92
N LEU A 277 2.47 -6.80 11.63
CA LEU A 277 1.95 -7.78 12.59
C LEU A 277 3.05 -8.77 13.02
N ALA A 278 3.76 -9.38 12.07
CA ALA A 278 4.83 -10.32 12.36
C ALA A 278 5.98 -9.70 13.17
N LEU A 279 6.32 -8.43 12.90
CA LEU A 279 7.31 -7.68 13.68
C LEU A 279 6.85 -7.47 15.13
N ALA A 280 5.59 -7.09 15.31
CA ALA A 280 5.02 -6.89 16.64
C ALA A 280 4.92 -8.22 17.44
N GLU A 281 4.54 -9.30 16.77
CA GLU A 281 4.47 -10.64 17.36
C GLU A 281 5.86 -11.13 17.76
N ARG A 282 6.89 -10.91 16.95
CA ARG A 282 8.28 -11.21 17.29
C ARG A 282 8.71 -10.45 18.54
N ASP A 283 8.43 -9.15 18.61
CA ASP A 283 8.81 -8.30 19.74
C ASP A 283 8.10 -8.71 21.05
N LEU A 284 6.97 -9.40 20.94
CA LEU A 284 6.22 -10.00 22.05
C LEU A 284 6.61 -11.45 22.34
N GLY A 285 7.44 -12.09 21.50
CA GLY A 285 7.77 -13.50 21.61
C GLY A 285 6.60 -14.45 21.32
N LEU A 286 5.63 -14.02 20.49
CA LEU A 286 4.47 -14.84 20.14
C LEU A 286 4.82 -15.90 19.09
N PRO A 287 4.24 -17.12 19.18
CA PRO A 287 4.55 -18.21 18.24
C PRO A 287 4.06 -17.92 16.81
N GLU A 288 3.05 -17.09 16.64
CA GLU A 288 2.50 -16.67 15.34
C GLU A 288 3.53 -15.94 14.48
N ALA A 289 4.51 -15.26 15.08
CA ALA A 289 5.56 -14.52 14.37
C ALA A 289 6.31 -15.38 13.35
N ALA A 290 6.68 -16.62 13.74
CA ALA A 290 7.41 -17.53 12.87
C ALA A 290 6.56 -17.96 11.67
N ARG A 291 5.27 -18.26 11.89
CA ARG A 291 4.32 -18.61 10.84
C ARG A 291 4.08 -17.46 9.87
N HIS A 292 3.88 -16.25 10.38
CA HIS A 292 3.65 -15.06 9.56
C HIS A 292 4.90 -14.68 8.76
N ALA A 293 6.09 -14.81 9.36
CA ALA A 293 7.36 -14.62 8.63
C ALA A 293 7.55 -15.66 7.50
N GLN A 294 7.15 -16.93 7.72
CA GLN A 294 7.18 -17.94 6.68
C GLN A 294 6.22 -17.59 5.53
N ILE A 295 4.98 -17.22 5.83
CA ILE A 295 3.98 -16.83 4.82
C ILE A 295 4.49 -15.66 3.98
N LEU A 296 5.07 -14.63 4.59
CA LEU A 296 5.67 -13.51 3.86
C LEU A 296 6.79 -13.97 2.93
N GLY A 297 7.70 -14.82 3.42
CA GLY A 297 8.78 -15.35 2.60
C GLY A 297 8.29 -16.15 1.38
N GLU A 298 7.24 -16.97 1.55
CA GLU A 298 6.62 -17.73 0.47
C GLU A 298 5.97 -16.82 -0.57
N ARG A 299 5.31 -15.72 -0.13
CA ARG A 299 4.68 -14.74 -1.02
C ARG A 299 5.71 -13.94 -1.80
N PHE A 300 6.76 -13.41 -1.18
CA PHE A 300 7.86 -12.71 -1.87
C PHE A 300 8.58 -13.63 -2.87
N ALA A 301 8.82 -14.89 -2.49
CA ALA A 301 9.39 -15.86 -3.40
C ALA A 301 8.45 -16.18 -4.59
N ALA A 302 7.14 -16.18 -4.37
CA ALA A 302 6.16 -16.38 -5.44
C ALA A 302 6.11 -15.17 -6.40
N GLU A 303 6.16 -13.94 -5.89
CA GLU A 303 6.27 -12.71 -6.69
C GLU A 303 7.53 -12.73 -7.56
N ALA A 304 8.68 -13.03 -6.96
CA ALA A 304 9.95 -13.11 -7.67
C ALA A 304 9.93 -14.14 -8.82
N ARG A 305 9.29 -15.32 -8.60
CA ARG A 305 9.14 -16.34 -9.65
C ARG A 305 8.25 -15.87 -10.81
N ARG A 306 7.28 -14.98 -10.57
CA ARG A 306 6.45 -14.38 -11.63
C ARG A 306 7.12 -13.20 -12.33
N GLY A 307 8.33 -12.82 -11.90
CA GLY A 307 8.99 -11.61 -12.39
C GLY A 307 8.34 -10.31 -11.86
N GLU A 308 7.49 -10.42 -10.85
CA GLU A 308 6.83 -9.30 -10.19
C GLU A 308 7.61 -8.99 -8.90
N ARG A 309 7.90 -7.71 -8.65
CA ARG A 309 8.59 -7.28 -7.43
C ARG A 309 7.98 -5.96 -6.97
N LEU A 310 6.69 -6.04 -6.61
CA LEU A 310 5.91 -4.85 -6.24
C LEU A 310 6.21 -4.36 -4.82
N HIS A 311 6.63 -5.25 -3.92
CA HIS A 311 6.76 -4.96 -2.50
C HIS A 311 8.23 -4.99 -2.04
N LEU A 312 9.15 -4.45 -2.86
CA LEU A 312 10.59 -4.46 -2.57
C LEU A 312 10.98 -3.79 -1.24
N ALA A 313 10.27 -2.73 -0.84
CA ALA A 313 10.51 -2.08 0.45
C ALA A 313 10.10 -2.98 1.62
N GLU A 314 8.96 -3.66 1.53
CA GLU A 314 8.49 -4.64 2.51
C GLU A 314 9.38 -5.87 2.51
N GLU A 315 9.82 -6.37 1.35
CA GLU A 315 10.77 -7.48 1.23
C GLU A 315 12.11 -7.13 1.89
N ALA A 316 12.64 -5.93 1.64
CA ALA A 316 13.87 -5.46 2.26
C ALA A 316 13.74 -5.41 3.79
N ARG A 317 12.63 -4.90 4.29
CA ARG A 317 12.36 -4.85 5.73
C ARG A 317 12.20 -6.25 6.34
N TYR A 318 11.48 -7.14 5.67
CA TYR A 318 11.35 -8.55 6.06
C TYR A 318 12.71 -9.23 6.15
N LEU A 319 13.55 -9.08 5.12
CA LEU A 319 14.89 -9.66 5.09
C LEU A 319 15.77 -9.10 6.21
N LEU A 320 15.71 -7.80 6.45
CA LEU A 320 16.48 -7.14 7.49
C LEU A 320 16.02 -7.56 8.89
N GLU A 321 14.74 -7.38 9.18
CA GLU A 321 14.23 -7.43 10.55
C GLU A 321 13.78 -8.84 11.00
N LEU A 322 13.23 -9.66 10.08
CA LEU A 322 12.73 -11.00 10.41
C LEU A 322 13.71 -12.13 10.04
N ARG A 323 14.55 -11.90 9.01
CA ARG A 323 15.50 -12.91 8.55
C ARG A 323 16.94 -12.64 8.98
N GLY A 324 17.27 -11.40 9.34
CA GLY A 324 18.63 -11.00 9.67
C GLY A 324 19.61 -11.00 8.49
N ASP A 325 19.08 -11.06 7.24
CA ASP A 325 19.89 -11.05 6.02
C ASP A 325 20.09 -9.62 5.53
N ALA A 326 21.08 -8.95 6.12
CA ALA A 326 21.40 -7.56 5.78
C ALA A 326 21.85 -7.37 4.34
N SER A 327 22.50 -8.37 3.72
CA SER A 327 23.00 -8.30 2.35
C SER A 327 21.83 -8.34 1.34
N ALA A 328 20.93 -9.30 1.50
CA ALA A 328 19.75 -9.40 0.65
C ALA A 328 18.79 -8.21 0.86
N ALA A 329 18.63 -7.75 2.11
CA ALA A 329 17.85 -6.56 2.44
C ALA A 329 18.39 -5.31 1.73
N LEU A 330 19.70 -5.11 1.74
CA LEU A 330 20.33 -4.00 1.04
C LEU A 330 20.11 -4.07 -0.48
N ALA A 331 20.26 -5.26 -1.07
CA ALA A 331 20.02 -5.44 -2.51
C ALA A 331 18.58 -5.05 -2.89
N ALA A 332 17.59 -5.53 -2.13
CA ALA A 332 16.17 -5.19 -2.34
C ALA A 332 15.89 -3.69 -2.14
N ALA A 333 16.44 -3.07 -1.10
CA ALA A 333 16.26 -1.64 -0.81
C ALA A 333 16.89 -0.75 -1.89
N VAL A 334 18.07 -1.11 -2.41
CA VAL A 334 18.75 -0.38 -3.51
C VAL A 334 17.93 -0.51 -4.80
N GLU A 335 17.39 -1.68 -5.09
CA GLU A 335 16.52 -1.88 -6.26
C GLU A 335 15.25 -1.04 -6.13
N ASN A 336 14.58 -1.07 -4.97
CA ASN A 336 13.40 -0.26 -4.69
C ASN A 336 13.65 1.24 -4.93
N TRP A 337 14.78 1.76 -4.42
CA TRP A 337 15.14 3.19 -4.54
C TRP A 337 15.28 3.70 -5.98
N ARG A 338 15.42 2.82 -6.95
CA ARG A 338 15.47 3.22 -8.38
C ARG A 338 14.16 3.81 -8.85
N SER A 339 13.03 3.29 -8.37
CA SER A 339 11.68 3.66 -8.78
C SER A 339 10.87 4.36 -7.69
N GLN A 340 10.99 3.94 -6.43
CA GLN A 340 10.26 4.47 -5.29
C GLN A 340 11.23 5.16 -4.33
N ARG A 341 10.97 6.44 -4.04
CA ARG A 341 11.85 7.31 -3.24
C ARG A 341 11.07 8.04 -2.16
N GLU A 342 10.17 7.33 -1.52
CA GLU A 342 9.42 7.86 -0.38
C GLU A 342 10.30 7.86 0.89
N PRO A 343 9.93 8.64 1.92
CA PRO A 343 10.69 8.65 3.18
C PRO A 343 10.88 7.27 3.82
N ARG A 344 9.89 6.40 3.75
CA ARG A 344 10.00 5.02 4.27
C ARG A 344 11.02 4.18 3.49
N ASP A 345 11.13 4.39 2.17
CA ASP A 345 12.10 3.70 1.32
C ASP A 345 13.53 4.18 1.65
N ALA A 346 13.67 5.48 1.91
CA ALA A 346 14.92 6.06 2.37
C ALA A 346 15.37 5.45 3.70
N LEU A 347 14.44 5.32 4.66
CA LEU A 347 14.75 4.77 5.97
C LEU A 347 15.25 3.33 5.89
N ILE A 348 14.52 2.46 5.17
CA ILE A 348 14.93 1.04 5.05
C ILE A 348 16.27 0.88 4.34
N LEU A 349 16.56 1.71 3.32
CA LEU A 349 17.85 1.67 2.63
C LEU A 349 18.98 2.09 3.57
N LEU A 350 18.84 3.14 4.37
CA LEU A 350 19.83 3.55 5.37
C LEU A 350 20.07 2.46 6.41
N GLU A 351 19.00 1.83 6.91
CA GLU A 351 19.09 0.75 7.89
C GLU A 351 19.78 -0.50 7.34
N ALA A 352 19.41 -0.90 6.12
CA ALA A 352 20.02 -2.02 5.44
C ALA A 352 21.51 -1.76 5.11
N ALA A 353 21.85 -0.55 4.65
CA ALA A 353 23.23 -0.14 4.38
C ALA A 353 24.10 -0.19 5.67
N ARG A 354 23.57 0.31 6.79
CA ARG A 354 24.24 0.22 8.08
C ARG A 354 24.44 -1.23 8.53
N ALA A 355 23.39 -2.05 8.46
CA ALA A 355 23.45 -3.44 8.88
C ALA A 355 24.42 -4.27 8.02
N ALA A 356 24.44 -4.02 6.72
CA ALA A 356 25.37 -4.65 5.77
C ALA A 356 26.79 -4.07 5.82
N ARG A 357 27.05 -3.03 6.63
CA ARG A 357 28.33 -2.28 6.69
C ARG A 357 28.78 -1.78 5.33
N ASN A 358 27.85 -1.30 4.53
CA ASN A 358 28.06 -0.81 3.16
C ASN A 358 27.60 0.65 3.03
N SER A 359 28.38 1.58 3.60
CA SER A 359 28.08 3.02 3.57
C SER A 359 27.97 3.58 2.13
N PRO A 360 28.78 3.15 1.14
CA PRO A 360 28.63 3.65 -0.23
C PRO A 360 27.23 3.42 -0.84
N ALA A 361 26.54 2.34 -0.46
CA ALA A 361 25.20 2.07 -0.95
C ALA A 361 24.14 3.08 -0.48
N ALA A 362 24.41 3.81 0.61
CA ALA A 362 23.54 4.85 1.15
C ALA A 362 23.62 6.18 0.38
N ALA A 363 24.66 6.39 -0.45
CA ALA A 363 24.93 7.66 -1.11
C ALA A 363 23.70 8.30 -1.80
N PRO A 364 22.86 7.56 -2.58
CA PRO A 364 21.68 8.16 -3.21
C PRO A 364 20.66 8.73 -2.23
N VAL A 365 20.50 8.10 -1.05
CA VAL A 365 19.61 8.60 0.01
C VAL A 365 20.21 9.77 0.75
N LEU A 366 21.53 9.75 1.00
CA LEU A 366 22.24 10.88 1.61
C LEU A 366 22.15 12.14 0.73
N ASP A 367 22.27 11.98 -0.59
CA ASP A 367 22.06 13.06 -1.55
C ASP A 367 20.61 13.55 -1.57
N TRP A 368 19.64 12.63 -1.49
CA TRP A 368 18.23 12.99 -1.39
C TRP A 368 17.94 13.78 -0.12
N LEU A 369 18.44 13.35 1.05
CA LEU A 369 18.28 14.07 2.31
C LEU A 369 18.87 15.48 2.25
N ALA A 370 20.06 15.62 1.64
CA ALA A 370 20.72 16.92 1.50
C ALA A 370 19.92 17.87 0.60
N ARG A 371 19.35 17.38 -0.50
CA ARG A 371 18.59 18.21 -1.46
C ARG A 371 17.19 18.54 -0.99
N SER A 372 16.49 17.56 -0.38
CA SER A 372 15.11 17.76 0.08
C SER A 372 15.03 18.53 1.39
N GLY A 373 16.06 18.45 2.23
CA GLY A 373 16.01 18.96 3.59
C GLY A 373 14.99 18.22 4.47
N PHE A 374 14.65 16.97 4.12
CA PHE A 374 13.63 16.19 4.84
C PHE A 374 13.97 16.05 6.32
N GLU A 375 13.00 16.40 7.16
CA GLU A 375 13.16 16.46 8.60
C GLU A 375 12.73 15.14 9.26
N HIS A 376 13.71 14.31 9.67
CA HIS A 376 13.47 13.06 10.37
C HIS A 376 14.68 12.69 11.25
N GLU A 377 14.50 12.67 12.56
CA GLU A 377 15.59 12.50 13.54
C GLU A 377 16.37 11.18 13.38
N ARG A 378 15.65 10.06 13.21
CA ARG A 378 16.27 8.74 13.03
C ARG A 378 17.11 8.68 11.75
N MET A 379 16.59 9.22 10.62
CA MET A 379 17.35 9.28 9.37
C MET A 379 18.58 10.16 9.48
N ARG A 380 18.49 11.27 10.22
CA ARG A 380 19.63 12.17 10.44
C ARG A 380 20.75 11.47 11.21
N ARG A 381 20.39 10.70 12.27
CA ARG A 381 21.39 9.87 13.00
C ARG A 381 22.02 8.81 12.11
N LEU A 382 21.22 8.03 11.38
CA LEU A 382 21.72 7.03 10.43
C LEU A 382 22.63 7.64 9.37
N ALA A 383 22.25 8.79 8.82
CA ALA A 383 23.07 9.50 7.84
C ALA A 383 24.42 9.96 8.42
N ALA A 384 24.46 10.33 9.70
CA ALA A 384 25.73 10.67 10.37
C ALA A 384 26.65 9.46 10.58
N GLU A 385 26.06 8.27 10.85
CA GLU A 385 26.81 7.01 11.02
C GLU A 385 27.35 6.45 9.68
N LEU A 386 26.72 6.82 8.53
CA LEU A 386 27.03 6.28 7.21
C LEU A 386 27.91 7.21 6.36
N ARG A 387 28.25 8.40 6.84
CA ARG A 387 29.20 9.33 6.22
C ARG A 387 30.62 9.00 6.65
#